data_9790b447a5b1cd8f6470fb40b662a0c6
#
_entry.id   9790b447a5b1cd8f6470fb40b662a0c6
#
_cell.length_a   1.000
_cell.length_b   1.000
_cell.length_c   1.000
_cell.angle_alpha   90.00
_cell.angle_beta   90.00
_cell.angle_gamma   90.00
#
_symmetry.space_group_name_H-M   'P 1'
#
loop_
_entity.id
_entity.type
_entity.pdbx_description
1 polymer ?
#
loop_
_entity_poly.entity_id
_entity_poly.type
_entity_poly.pdbx_seq_one_letter_code
_entity_poly.pdbx_strand_id
1 'polypeptide(L)'
;MMKKLLAGVLCWGLLFAAAPAARALTVEPATDRTFDLPCQAAILIDEDSGTVLYEKNADEQRPVASITKVMTLLLTFEAMEEGRIHADDLVPVSEHAYHMGGSQIWLEPGEQMTLDDMLKAICIASANDAAVAVAEYVGGSEPVFVSMMNEKAAALGMTNTHFENACGLDAEGHLSTARDVAVMSREVLLNHPLVKEYCTVWQDSLRGGETQLVNTNKMLKSYTGITGLKTGTTGKAGVCISASAERDGLRLIAVVLG
;
A
#
# COMPACT_ATOMS: atom_id res chain seq x y z
N MET A 1 -45.59 -71.96 11.11
CA MET A 1 -44.72 -71.66 9.92
C MET A 1 -44.17 -70.30 10.12
N MET A 2 -42.95 -70.20 10.63
CA MET A 2 -42.21 -68.92 10.88
C MET A 2 -41.25 -68.67 9.75
N LYS A 3 -41.37 -67.52 9.06
CA LYS A 3 -40.41 -67.05 8.09
C LYS A 3 -39.44 -66.10 8.81
N LYS A 4 -38.19 -66.48 8.82
CA LYS A 4 -37.11 -65.66 9.35
C LYS A 4 -36.72 -64.60 8.31
N LEU A 5 -36.80 -63.29 8.67
CA LEU A 5 -36.21 -62.19 7.92
C LEU A 5 -34.73 -62.03 8.35
N LEU A 6 -33.82 -62.13 7.40
CA LEU A 6 -32.42 -61.79 7.55
C LEU A 6 -32.26 -60.28 7.21
N ALA A 7 -31.89 -59.50 8.18
CA ALA A 7 -31.48 -58.10 7.98
C ALA A 7 -29.98 -58.04 7.65
N GLY A 8 -29.66 -57.70 6.42
CA GLY A 8 -28.29 -57.42 5.99
C GLY A 8 -27.87 -55.98 6.38
N VAL A 9 -26.92 -55.87 7.26
CA VAL A 9 -26.25 -54.58 7.59
C VAL A 9 -25.16 -54.31 6.57
N LEU A 10 -25.42 -53.31 5.71
CA LEU A 10 -24.37 -52.79 4.78
C LEU A 10 -23.50 -51.79 5.53
N CYS A 11 -22.28 -52.21 5.90
CA CYS A 11 -21.22 -51.30 6.38
C CYS A 11 -20.68 -50.49 5.21
N TRP A 12 -20.99 -49.22 5.13
CA TRP A 12 -20.30 -48.27 4.28
C TRP A 12 -19.00 -47.83 4.97
N GLY A 13 -17.86 -48.34 4.51
CA GLY A 13 -16.56 -47.87 4.91
C GLY A 13 -16.28 -46.51 4.27
N LEU A 14 -16.28 -45.45 5.03
CA LEU A 14 -15.76 -44.15 4.65
C LEU A 14 -14.23 -44.23 4.53
N LEU A 15 -13.73 -44.31 3.32
CA LEU A 15 -12.31 -44.06 3.05
C LEU A 15 -12.06 -42.57 3.22
N PHE A 16 -11.50 -42.17 4.35
CA PHE A 16 -10.86 -40.85 4.50
C PHE A 16 -9.56 -40.87 3.69
N ALA A 17 -9.58 -40.32 2.48
CA ALA A 17 -8.36 -39.94 1.79
C ALA A 17 -7.71 -38.79 2.58
N ALA A 18 -6.61 -39.10 3.28
CA ALA A 18 -5.77 -38.08 3.90
C ALA A 18 -5.20 -37.18 2.78
N ALA A 19 -5.67 -35.95 2.68
CA ALA A 19 -5.04 -34.95 1.85
C ALA A 19 -3.57 -34.79 2.30
N PRO A 20 -2.60 -34.74 1.38
CA PRO A 20 -1.23 -34.49 1.76
C PRO A 20 -1.18 -33.12 2.46
N ALA A 21 -0.70 -33.11 3.72
CA ALA A 21 -0.46 -31.88 4.45
C ALA A 21 0.52 -31.05 3.62
N ALA A 22 0.08 -29.88 3.18
CA ALA A 22 0.96 -28.89 2.56
C ALA A 22 2.07 -28.60 3.60
N ARG A 23 3.27 -29.05 3.28
CA ARG A 23 4.45 -28.81 4.11
C ARG A 23 4.76 -27.33 3.95
N ALA A 24 4.38 -26.52 4.94
CA ALA A 24 4.83 -25.14 5.02
C ALA A 24 6.35 -25.15 4.96
N LEU A 25 6.92 -24.58 3.91
CA LEU A 25 8.34 -24.29 3.84
C LEU A 25 8.59 -23.22 4.90
N THR A 26 9.01 -23.63 6.09
CA THR A 26 9.60 -22.72 7.06
C THR A 26 10.95 -22.30 6.48
N VAL A 27 10.96 -21.19 5.74
CA VAL A 27 12.20 -20.52 5.38
C VAL A 27 12.70 -19.89 6.68
N GLU A 28 13.74 -20.45 7.26
CA GLU A 28 14.48 -19.77 8.32
C GLU A 28 14.95 -18.43 7.77
N PRO A 29 14.72 -17.31 8.47
CA PRO A 29 15.23 -16.02 8.01
C PRO A 29 16.72 -16.16 7.80
N ALA A 30 17.22 -15.67 6.65
CA ALA A 30 18.63 -15.75 6.29
C ALA A 30 19.44 -14.79 7.19
N THR A 31 19.53 -15.09 8.48
CA THR A 31 20.21 -14.30 9.50
C THR A 31 21.73 -14.27 9.33
N ASP A 32 22.27 -15.04 8.39
CA ASP A 32 23.73 -15.21 8.22
C ASP A 32 24.26 -14.68 6.88
N ARG A 33 23.44 -13.93 6.12
CA ARG A 33 23.93 -13.16 4.97
C ARG A 33 23.94 -11.69 5.34
N THR A 34 25.11 -11.20 5.69
CA THR A 34 25.39 -9.77 5.90
C THR A 34 25.23 -9.00 4.58
N PHE A 35 23.99 -8.74 4.16
CA PHE A 35 23.72 -7.67 3.22
C PHE A 35 23.88 -6.37 4.00
N ASP A 36 25.03 -5.74 3.89
CA ASP A 36 25.20 -4.38 4.40
C ASP A 36 24.54 -3.42 3.41
N LEU A 37 23.24 -3.23 3.58
CA LEU A 37 22.49 -2.26 2.78
C LEU A 37 22.80 -0.85 3.29
N PRO A 38 23.18 0.09 2.42
CA PRO A 38 23.47 1.47 2.81
C PRO A 38 22.17 2.26 3.05
N CYS A 39 21.30 1.74 3.92
CA CYS A 39 20.05 2.35 4.34
C CYS A 39 19.93 2.32 5.86
N GLN A 40 19.06 3.15 6.41
CA GLN A 40 18.86 3.24 7.84
C GLN A 40 17.98 2.11 8.38
N ALA A 41 16.90 1.78 7.66
CA ALA A 41 16.03 0.68 8.00
C ALA A 41 15.51 -0.03 6.72
N ALA A 42 15.29 -1.34 6.80
CA ALA A 42 14.72 -2.10 5.69
C ALA A 42 13.99 -3.34 6.19
N ILE A 43 13.04 -3.81 5.39
CA ILE A 43 12.38 -5.10 5.55
C ILE A 43 12.05 -5.69 4.19
N LEU A 44 12.13 -7.01 4.07
CA LEU A 44 11.64 -7.79 2.94
C LEU A 44 10.65 -8.83 3.48
N ILE A 45 9.45 -8.85 2.94
CA ILE A 45 8.44 -9.84 3.31
C ILE A 45 7.90 -10.56 2.08
N ASP A 46 7.42 -11.78 2.29
CA ASP A 46 6.53 -12.47 1.36
C ASP A 46 5.15 -11.82 1.42
N GLU A 47 4.61 -11.39 0.27
CA GLU A 47 3.33 -10.66 0.19
C GLU A 47 2.16 -11.54 0.65
N ASP A 48 2.17 -12.85 0.32
CA ASP A 48 1.06 -13.74 0.61
C ASP A 48 0.96 -14.11 2.08
N SER A 49 2.06 -14.52 2.68
CA SER A 49 2.10 -15.00 4.06
C SER A 49 2.42 -13.90 5.09
N GLY A 50 3.02 -12.79 4.66
CA GLY A 50 3.59 -11.77 5.55
C GLY A 50 4.89 -12.22 6.22
N THR A 51 5.46 -13.38 5.83
CA THR A 51 6.70 -13.90 6.41
C THR A 51 7.86 -12.94 6.14
N VAL A 52 8.58 -12.56 7.20
CA VAL A 52 9.78 -11.72 7.10
C VAL A 52 10.95 -12.57 6.57
N LEU A 53 11.54 -12.14 5.47
CA LEU A 53 12.68 -12.79 4.81
C LEU A 53 14.00 -12.08 5.13
N TYR A 54 13.96 -10.78 5.39
CA TYR A 54 15.10 -9.95 5.79
C TYR A 54 14.61 -8.73 6.57
N GLU A 55 15.39 -8.30 7.54
CA GLU A 55 15.14 -7.06 8.26
C GLU A 55 16.43 -6.38 8.74
N LYS A 56 16.41 -5.05 8.76
CA LYS A 56 17.44 -4.19 9.33
C LYS A 56 16.74 -3.02 10.00
N ASN A 57 16.89 -2.87 11.33
CA ASN A 57 16.27 -1.80 12.11
C ASN A 57 14.77 -1.60 11.78
N ALA A 58 14.05 -2.72 11.49
CA ALA A 58 12.72 -2.67 10.89
C ALA A 58 11.67 -1.98 11.77
N ASP A 59 11.90 -1.89 13.09
CA ASP A 59 11.01 -1.28 14.07
C ASP A 59 11.47 0.12 14.52
N GLU A 60 12.54 0.66 13.92
CA GLU A 60 13.01 2.03 14.19
C GLU A 60 12.03 3.06 13.59
N GLN A 61 11.48 3.94 14.45
CA GLN A 61 10.59 5.01 14.00
C GLN A 61 11.36 6.07 13.19
N ARG A 62 10.87 6.35 11.99
CA ARG A 62 11.50 7.28 11.05
C ARG A 62 10.46 8.07 10.25
N PRO A 63 10.78 9.28 9.78
CA PRO A 63 10.00 9.92 8.73
C PRO A 63 9.99 9.03 7.47
N VAL A 64 8.84 8.91 6.83
CA VAL A 64 8.64 8.02 5.67
C VAL A 64 8.30 8.77 4.38
N ALA A 65 8.27 10.10 4.45
CA ALA A 65 7.95 10.95 3.32
C ALA A 65 6.65 10.50 2.61
N SER A 66 6.60 10.60 1.28
CA SER A 66 5.42 10.25 0.48
C SER A 66 5.04 8.76 0.50
N ILE A 67 5.75 7.87 1.24
CA ILE A 67 5.24 6.53 1.52
C ILE A 67 3.92 6.61 2.32
N THR A 68 3.72 7.67 3.08
CA THR A 68 2.45 8.03 3.75
C THR A 68 1.23 7.88 2.83
N LYS A 69 1.38 8.22 1.54
CA LYS A 69 0.29 8.13 0.56
C LYS A 69 -0.22 6.71 0.31
N VAL A 70 0.52 5.68 0.75
CA VAL A 70 -0.01 4.31 0.73
C VAL A 70 -1.23 4.19 1.64
N MET A 71 -1.22 4.82 2.83
CA MET A 71 -2.38 4.86 3.72
C MET A 71 -3.51 5.72 3.12
N THR A 72 -3.18 6.83 2.47
CA THR A 72 -4.16 7.66 1.77
C THR A 72 -4.87 6.88 0.67
N LEU A 73 -4.11 6.14 -0.15
CA LEU A 73 -4.65 5.27 -1.20
C LEU A 73 -5.49 4.13 -0.60
N LEU A 74 -5.02 3.48 0.47
CA LEU A 74 -5.74 2.40 1.15
C LEU A 74 -7.14 2.87 1.56
N LEU A 75 -7.26 3.97 2.29
CA LEU A 75 -8.55 4.51 2.73
C LEU A 75 -9.43 4.98 1.55
N THR A 76 -8.81 5.48 0.49
CA THR A 76 -9.54 5.89 -0.71
C THR A 76 -10.12 4.69 -1.44
N PHE A 77 -9.36 3.61 -1.62
CA PHE A 77 -9.86 2.38 -2.24
C PHE A 77 -10.93 1.69 -1.39
N GLU A 78 -10.79 1.69 -0.07
CA GLU A 78 -11.85 1.22 0.83
C GLU A 78 -13.14 2.02 0.63
N ALA A 79 -13.05 3.34 0.57
CA ALA A 79 -14.22 4.20 0.32
C ALA A 79 -14.87 3.93 -1.04
N MET A 80 -14.08 3.62 -2.07
CA MET A 80 -14.59 3.23 -3.39
C MET A 80 -15.30 1.87 -3.35
N GLU A 81 -14.72 0.87 -2.70
CA GLU A 81 -15.30 -0.48 -2.59
C GLU A 81 -16.57 -0.49 -1.73
N GLU A 82 -16.67 0.37 -0.73
CA GLU A 82 -17.88 0.61 0.05
C GLU A 82 -18.97 1.38 -0.73
N GLY A 83 -18.67 1.86 -1.94
CA GLY A 83 -19.59 2.64 -2.77
C GLY A 83 -19.87 4.05 -2.24
N ARG A 84 -19.02 4.58 -1.36
CA ARG A 84 -19.13 5.95 -0.82
C ARG A 84 -18.64 7.00 -1.81
N ILE A 85 -17.69 6.63 -2.65
CA ILE A 85 -17.10 7.47 -3.70
C ILE A 85 -16.85 6.62 -4.96
N HIS A 86 -16.75 7.27 -6.13
CA HIS A 86 -16.56 6.60 -7.41
C HIS A 86 -15.43 7.25 -8.21
N ALA A 87 -14.84 6.52 -9.15
CA ALA A 87 -13.69 6.99 -9.94
C ALA A 87 -14.01 8.24 -10.79
N ASP A 88 -15.25 8.40 -11.22
CA ASP A 88 -15.75 9.53 -12.02
C ASP A 88 -16.25 10.70 -11.18
N ASP A 89 -16.25 10.61 -9.86
CA ASP A 89 -16.60 11.72 -8.99
C ASP A 89 -15.64 12.90 -9.19
N LEU A 90 -16.19 14.10 -9.18
CA LEU A 90 -15.42 15.33 -9.27
C LEU A 90 -14.94 15.76 -7.89
N VAL A 91 -13.66 15.64 -7.64
CA VAL A 91 -12.99 16.04 -6.40
C VAL A 91 -12.70 17.53 -6.44
N PRO A 92 -13.27 18.34 -5.54
CA PRO A 92 -13.00 19.78 -5.49
C PRO A 92 -11.64 20.07 -4.85
N VAL A 93 -10.98 21.11 -5.33
CA VAL A 93 -9.69 21.57 -4.81
C VAL A 93 -9.92 22.75 -3.86
N SER A 94 -9.47 22.58 -2.60
CA SER A 94 -9.49 23.63 -1.59
C SER A 94 -8.25 24.54 -1.66
N GLU A 95 -8.34 25.71 -1.02
CA GLU A 95 -7.18 26.57 -0.77
C GLU A 95 -6.07 25.82 0.00
N HIS A 96 -6.44 24.94 0.92
CA HIS A 96 -5.49 24.14 1.68
C HIS A 96 -4.71 23.17 0.78
N ALA A 97 -5.39 22.39 -0.06
CA ALA A 97 -4.77 21.49 -1.02
C ALA A 97 -3.86 22.23 -2.02
N TYR A 98 -4.32 23.39 -2.53
CA TYR A 98 -3.52 24.24 -3.41
C TYR A 98 -2.19 24.70 -2.81
N HIS A 99 -2.17 25.04 -1.51
CA HIS A 99 -0.96 25.53 -0.84
C HIS A 99 0.01 24.43 -0.42
N MET A 100 -0.25 23.16 -0.77
CA MET A 100 0.70 22.08 -0.47
C MET A 100 2.01 22.28 -1.23
N GLY A 101 3.12 22.12 -0.51
CA GLY A 101 4.45 22.14 -1.10
C GLY A 101 4.90 20.77 -1.63
N GLY A 102 6.10 20.71 -2.18
CA GLY A 102 6.72 19.48 -2.68
C GLY A 102 6.22 19.07 -4.06
N SER A 103 6.01 17.76 -4.29
CA SER A 103 5.49 17.26 -5.57
C SER A 103 4.04 17.67 -5.76
N GLN A 104 3.70 18.24 -6.92
CA GLN A 104 2.39 18.79 -7.21
C GLN A 104 2.03 18.59 -8.68
N ILE A 105 0.75 18.59 -8.98
CA ILE A 105 0.20 18.74 -10.33
C ILE A 105 -0.38 20.14 -10.58
N TRP A 106 -0.10 21.05 -9.63
CA TRP A 106 -0.48 22.46 -9.69
C TRP A 106 -1.99 22.64 -9.82
N LEU A 107 -2.73 22.03 -8.88
CA LEU A 107 -4.17 22.22 -8.75
C LEU A 107 -4.47 23.67 -8.35
N GLU A 108 -5.56 24.22 -8.86
CA GLU A 108 -6.00 25.59 -8.51
C GLU A 108 -7.26 25.56 -7.62
N PRO A 109 -7.45 26.55 -6.73
CA PRO A 109 -8.64 26.61 -5.88
C PRO A 109 -9.92 26.66 -6.70
N GLY A 110 -10.86 25.79 -6.38
CA GLY A 110 -12.13 25.67 -7.10
C GLY A 110 -12.05 24.83 -8.38
N GLU A 111 -10.86 24.39 -8.80
CA GLU A 111 -10.72 23.35 -9.83
C GLU A 111 -11.40 22.06 -9.34
N GLN A 112 -11.92 21.29 -10.29
CA GLN A 112 -12.46 19.96 -10.04
C GLN A 112 -11.81 18.97 -10.99
N MET A 113 -11.37 17.83 -10.48
CA MET A 113 -10.77 16.77 -11.28
C MET A 113 -11.39 15.43 -10.88
N THR A 114 -11.49 14.48 -11.79
CA THR A 114 -12.02 13.16 -11.46
C THR A 114 -11.15 12.46 -10.40
N LEU A 115 -11.76 11.66 -9.55
CA LEU A 115 -11.01 10.86 -8.58
C LEU A 115 -9.97 9.96 -9.28
N ASP A 116 -10.29 9.41 -10.45
CA ASP A 116 -9.37 8.64 -11.28
C ASP A 116 -8.10 9.43 -11.63
N ASP A 117 -8.25 10.66 -12.09
CA ASP A 117 -7.12 11.54 -12.42
C ASP A 117 -6.31 11.95 -11.17
N MET A 118 -6.99 12.17 -10.03
CA MET A 118 -6.32 12.41 -8.74
C MET A 118 -5.50 11.19 -8.30
N LEU A 119 -6.04 9.97 -8.43
CA LEU A 119 -5.32 8.72 -8.12
C LEU A 119 -4.10 8.54 -9.02
N LYS A 120 -4.20 8.84 -10.33
CA LYS A 120 -3.06 8.86 -11.25
C LYS A 120 -1.99 9.85 -10.78
N ALA A 121 -2.38 11.07 -10.40
CA ALA A 121 -1.46 12.08 -9.90
C ALA A 121 -0.73 11.63 -8.62
N ILE A 122 -1.44 11.00 -7.69
CA ILE A 122 -0.88 10.48 -6.43
C ILE A 122 0.10 9.34 -6.68
N CYS A 123 -0.29 8.36 -7.49
CA CYS A 123 0.51 7.15 -7.72
C CYS A 123 1.72 7.42 -8.62
N ILE A 124 1.54 8.18 -9.70
CA ILE A 124 2.57 8.39 -10.72
C ILE A 124 3.51 9.52 -10.31
N ALA A 125 2.98 10.73 -10.11
CA ALA A 125 3.78 11.92 -9.82
C ALA A 125 3.99 12.18 -8.33
N SER A 126 3.34 11.41 -7.46
CA SER A 126 3.42 11.62 -6.01
C SER A 126 2.83 12.97 -5.54
N ALA A 127 1.83 13.50 -6.25
CA ALA A 127 1.27 14.82 -6.03
C ALA A 127 0.70 14.98 -4.61
N ASN A 128 1.18 16.00 -3.88
CA ASN A 128 0.75 16.32 -2.52
C ASN A 128 -0.61 17.03 -2.51
N ASP A 129 -0.80 17.98 -3.43
CA ASP A 129 -2.04 18.70 -3.65
C ASP A 129 -3.20 17.73 -3.94
N ALA A 130 -2.99 16.78 -4.86
CA ALA A 130 -3.98 15.74 -5.15
C ALA A 130 -4.25 14.84 -3.94
N ALA A 131 -3.21 14.45 -3.17
CA ALA A 131 -3.39 13.61 -2.00
C ALA A 131 -4.23 14.30 -0.91
N VAL A 132 -4.00 15.59 -0.68
CA VAL A 132 -4.78 16.37 0.28
C VAL A 132 -6.20 16.61 -0.21
N ALA A 133 -6.40 16.95 -1.49
CA ALA A 133 -7.75 17.11 -2.06
C ALA A 133 -8.58 15.82 -1.93
N VAL A 134 -7.97 14.65 -2.21
CA VAL A 134 -8.64 13.35 -2.02
C VAL A 134 -8.91 13.08 -0.55
N ALA A 135 -7.97 13.39 0.35
CA ALA A 135 -8.16 13.23 1.79
C ALA A 135 -9.35 14.07 2.30
N GLU A 136 -9.44 15.33 1.85
CA GLU A 136 -10.57 16.21 2.18
C GLU A 136 -11.89 15.69 1.60
N TYR A 137 -11.86 15.13 0.38
CA TYR A 137 -13.04 14.56 -0.26
C TYR A 137 -13.57 13.33 0.48
N VAL A 138 -12.69 12.42 0.87
CA VAL A 138 -13.06 11.18 1.58
C VAL A 138 -13.44 11.43 3.03
N GLY A 139 -12.68 12.27 3.74
CA GLY A 139 -12.84 12.53 5.17
C GLY A 139 -13.69 13.76 5.51
N GLY A 140 -14.03 14.58 4.52
CA GLY A 140 -14.69 15.89 4.73
C GLY A 140 -13.70 17.01 5.12
N SER A 141 -12.52 16.66 5.65
CA SER A 141 -11.37 17.54 5.87
C SER A 141 -10.11 16.71 6.09
N GLU A 142 -8.91 17.30 5.83
CA GLU A 142 -7.66 16.58 6.09
C GLU A 142 -7.49 16.15 7.56
N PRO A 143 -7.78 16.98 8.60
CA PRO A 143 -7.67 16.53 9.98
C PRO A 143 -8.55 15.31 10.32
N VAL A 144 -9.76 15.23 9.78
CA VAL A 144 -10.64 14.07 9.96
C VAL A 144 -10.05 12.85 9.24
N PHE A 145 -9.56 13.04 8.02
CA PHE A 145 -8.91 11.96 7.27
C PHE A 145 -7.65 11.44 7.97
N VAL A 146 -6.83 12.33 8.55
CA VAL A 146 -5.66 11.95 9.36
C VAL A 146 -6.06 11.13 10.58
N SER A 147 -7.19 11.46 11.23
CA SER A 147 -7.73 10.61 12.30
C SER A 147 -8.09 9.22 11.78
N MET A 148 -8.73 9.12 10.60
CA MET A 148 -9.02 7.83 9.95
C MET A 148 -7.73 7.06 9.61
N MET A 149 -6.67 7.74 9.15
CA MET A 149 -5.37 7.10 8.89
C MET A 149 -4.78 6.48 10.16
N ASN A 150 -4.84 7.20 11.29
CA ASN A 150 -4.33 6.71 12.57
C ASN A 150 -5.20 5.58 13.15
N GLU A 151 -6.52 5.65 13.00
CA GLU A 151 -7.43 4.56 13.36
C GLU A 151 -7.16 3.30 12.52
N LYS A 152 -6.95 3.45 11.21
CA LYS A 152 -6.59 2.33 10.32
C LYS A 152 -5.22 1.76 10.68
N ALA A 153 -4.21 2.59 10.97
CA ALA A 153 -2.92 2.13 11.43
C ALA A 153 -3.04 1.28 12.71
N ALA A 154 -3.82 1.73 13.68
CA ALA A 154 -4.09 0.98 14.90
C ALA A 154 -4.81 -0.36 14.61
N ALA A 155 -5.81 -0.35 13.73
CA ALA A 155 -6.55 -1.56 13.31
C ALA A 155 -5.65 -2.59 12.61
N LEU A 156 -4.64 -2.14 11.86
CA LEU A 156 -3.65 -2.98 11.20
C LEU A 156 -2.50 -3.42 12.14
N GLY A 157 -2.49 -2.96 13.39
CA GLY A 157 -1.42 -3.26 14.34
C GLY A 157 -0.12 -2.50 14.10
N MET A 158 -0.17 -1.39 13.38
CA MET A 158 0.97 -0.50 13.11
C MET A 158 1.27 0.38 14.33
N THR A 159 1.73 -0.23 15.41
CA THR A 159 1.85 0.39 16.74
C THR A 159 2.94 1.46 16.85
N ASN A 160 3.84 1.53 15.87
CA ASN A 160 4.93 2.50 15.82
C ASN A 160 4.70 3.56 14.72
N THR A 161 3.45 3.73 14.28
CA THR A 161 3.08 4.68 13.22
C THR A 161 2.15 5.75 13.74
N HIS A 162 2.44 6.99 13.36
CA HIS A 162 1.55 8.12 13.56
C HIS A 162 1.62 9.06 12.35
N PHE A 163 0.46 9.45 11.84
CA PHE A 163 0.30 10.35 10.72
C PHE A 163 -0.17 11.72 11.20
N GLU A 164 0.42 12.78 10.65
CA GLU A 164 0.05 14.18 10.91
C GLU A 164 -0.54 14.88 9.66
N ASN A 165 -0.36 14.27 8.47
CA ASN A 165 -0.91 14.75 7.21
C ASN A 165 -1.09 13.60 6.22
N ALA A 166 -1.86 13.86 5.15
CA ALA A 166 -2.21 12.85 4.16
C ALA A 166 -1.15 12.63 3.06
N CYS A 167 -0.12 13.46 2.99
CA CYS A 167 0.82 13.44 1.85
C CYS A 167 2.26 13.08 2.22
N GLY A 168 2.64 13.11 3.51
CA GLY A 168 3.96 12.75 3.99
C GLY A 168 4.98 13.91 3.97
N LEU A 169 4.52 15.15 4.07
CA LEU A 169 5.37 16.28 4.39
C LEU A 169 5.91 16.16 5.82
N ASP A 170 7.12 16.62 6.04
CA ASP A 170 7.78 16.56 7.33
C ASP A 170 6.96 17.33 8.40
N ALA A 171 6.50 16.63 9.42
CA ALA A 171 5.85 17.17 10.60
C ALA A 171 6.41 16.51 11.86
N GLU A 172 6.29 17.20 13.00
CA GLU A 172 6.65 16.61 14.29
C GLU A 172 5.68 15.47 14.61
N GLY A 173 6.20 14.31 14.98
CA GLY A 173 5.37 13.15 15.27
C GLY A 173 4.98 12.32 14.04
N HIS A 174 5.16 12.80 12.80
CA HIS A 174 4.85 12.03 11.58
C HIS A 174 5.92 10.97 11.33
N LEU A 175 5.73 9.80 11.93
CA LEU A 175 6.72 8.72 11.94
C LEU A 175 6.04 7.37 11.63
N SER A 176 6.85 6.47 11.06
CA SER A 176 6.49 5.05 10.87
C SER A 176 7.74 4.19 10.94
N THR A 177 7.62 2.90 10.72
CA THR A 177 8.72 1.94 10.67
C THR A 177 8.71 1.18 9.35
N ALA A 178 9.83 0.55 8.99
CA ALA A 178 9.85 -0.29 7.78
C ALA A 178 8.83 -1.44 7.89
N ARG A 179 8.65 -2.01 9.10
CA ARG A 179 7.67 -3.06 9.35
C ARG A 179 6.25 -2.58 9.18
N ASP A 180 5.87 -1.45 9.78
CA ASP A 180 4.52 -0.91 9.69
C ASP A 180 4.20 -0.49 8.24
N VAL A 181 5.17 0.09 7.53
CA VAL A 181 5.03 0.36 6.10
C VAL A 181 4.81 -0.92 5.29
N ALA A 182 5.50 -2.01 5.61
CA ALA A 182 5.28 -3.29 4.93
C ALA A 182 3.87 -3.85 5.22
N VAL A 183 3.34 -3.66 6.44
CA VAL A 183 1.97 -4.06 6.82
C VAL A 183 0.95 -3.32 5.97
N MET A 184 0.98 -1.97 5.91
CA MET A 184 0.00 -1.22 5.11
C MET A 184 0.18 -1.45 3.60
N SER A 185 1.42 -1.68 3.14
CA SER A 185 1.69 -2.01 1.74
C SER A 185 1.09 -3.36 1.36
N ARG A 186 1.23 -4.34 2.24
CA ARG A 186 0.64 -5.67 2.05
C ARG A 186 -0.89 -5.58 2.04
N GLU A 187 -1.48 -4.83 2.95
CA GLU A 187 -2.93 -4.63 3.02
C GLU A 187 -3.48 -4.09 1.70
N VAL A 188 -2.92 -3.00 1.19
CA VAL A 188 -3.41 -2.39 -0.06
C VAL A 188 -3.20 -3.28 -1.28
N LEU A 189 -2.07 -4.03 -1.35
CA LEU A 189 -1.76 -4.89 -2.48
C LEU A 189 -2.63 -6.15 -2.56
N LEU A 190 -2.97 -6.74 -1.40
CA LEU A 190 -3.78 -7.95 -1.33
C LEU A 190 -5.27 -7.68 -1.42
N ASN A 191 -5.75 -6.68 -0.69
CA ASN A 191 -7.18 -6.46 -0.52
C ASN A 191 -7.72 -5.39 -1.49
N HIS A 192 -6.86 -4.51 -2.04
CA HIS A 192 -7.22 -3.45 -2.98
C HIS A 192 -6.35 -3.50 -4.25
N PRO A 193 -6.38 -4.59 -5.03
CA PRO A 193 -5.44 -4.83 -6.14
C PRO A 193 -5.54 -3.80 -7.26
N LEU A 194 -6.60 -2.99 -7.31
CA LEU A 194 -6.76 -1.87 -8.22
C LEU A 194 -5.60 -0.87 -8.10
N VAL A 195 -4.95 -0.75 -6.94
CA VAL A 195 -3.77 0.11 -6.75
C VAL A 195 -2.65 -0.20 -7.75
N LYS A 196 -2.51 -1.47 -8.15
CA LYS A 196 -1.47 -1.90 -9.10
C LYS A 196 -1.68 -1.28 -10.49
N GLU A 197 -2.93 -1.04 -10.90
CA GLU A 197 -3.24 -0.41 -12.18
C GLU A 197 -2.73 1.03 -12.25
N TYR A 198 -2.74 1.76 -11.13
CA TYR A 198 -2.21 3.11 -11.04
C TYR A 198 -0.69 3.15 -10.80
N CYS A 199 -0.19 2.35 -9.88
CA CYS A 199 1.22 2.41 -9.45
C CYS A 199 2.20 1.87 -10.48
N THR A 200 1.77 1.06 -11.46
CA THR A 200 2.62 0.49 -12.51
C THR A 200 2.67 1.33 -13.80
N VAL A 201 1.86 2.36 -13.89
CA VAL A 201 1.88 3.29 -15.05
C VAL A 201 3.18 4.10 -15.01
N TRP A 202 3.98 4.01 -16.09
CA TRP A 202 5.22 4.76 -16.20
C TRP A 202 5.00 6.25 -16.53
N GLN A 203 4.14 6.53 -17.49
CA GLN A 203 3.81 7.88 -17.92
C GLN A 203 2.33 7.97 -18.27
N ASP A 204 1.72 9.10 -17.94
CA ASP A 204 0.36 9.46 -18.29
C ASP A 204 0.27 10.99 -18.42
N SER A 205 -0.92 11.51 -18.71
CA SER A 205 -1.16 12.95 -18.78
C SER A 205 -2.56 13.29 -18.26
N LEU A 206 -2.71 14.49 -17.71
CA LEU A 206 -3.96 15.05 -17.24
C LEU A 206 -4.32 16.28 -18.07
N ARG A 207 -5.55 16.80 -17.90
CA ARG A 207 -6.04 18.03 -18.55
C ARG A 207 -5.86 17.99 -20.08
N GLY A 208 -6.24 16.84 -20.70
CA GLY A 208 -6.12 16.68 -22.15
C GLY A 208 -4.70 16.68 -22.70
N GLY A 209 -3.70 16.39 -21.87
CA GLY A 209 -2.29 16.31 -22.27
C GLY A 209 -1.43 17.50 -21.80
N GLU A 210 -2.02 18.50 -21.15
CA GLU A 210 -1.28 19.68 -20.68
C GLU A 210 -0.38 19.38 -19.48
N THR A 211 -0.78 18.46 -18.58
CA THR A 211 0.01 18.05 -17.42
C THR A 211 0.57 16.66 -17.65
N GLN A 212 1.89 16.55 -17.81
CA GLN A 212 2.57 15.26 -17.97
C GLN A 212 2.89 14.64 -16.62
N LEU A 213 2.56 13.36 -16.47
CA LEU A 213 2.91 12.55 -15.30
C LEU A 213 4.05 11.57 -15.65
N VAL A 214 5.05 11.50 -14.80
CA VAL A 214 6.15 10.52 -14.92
C VAL A 214 6.33 9.84 -13.57
N ASN A 215 6.33 8.51 -13.57
CA ASN A 215 6.39 7.75 -12.34
C ASN A 215 7.73 7.94 -11.62
N THR A 216 7.63 8.21 -10.33
CA THR A 216 8.79 8.38 -9.46
C THR A 216 9.51 7.06 -9.16
N ASN A 217 8.85 5.92 -9.35
CA ASN A 217 9.43 4.58 -9.19
C ASN A 217 10.19 4.15 -10.46
N LYS A 218 11.48 4.47 -10.51
CA LYS A 218 12.33 4.11 -11.65
C LYS A 218 12.52 2.59 -11.85
N MET A 219 12.20 1.76 -10.84
CA MET A 219 12.29 0.30 -10.96
C MET A 219 11.30 -0.25 -12.00
N LEU A 220 10.22 0.47 -12.32
CA LEU A 220 9.30 0.12 -13.40
C LEU A 220 10.00 -0.07 -14.76
N LYS A 221 11.14 0.59 -14.97
CA LYS A 221 11.94 0.45 -16.21
C LYS A 221 13.13 -0.49 -16.09
N SER A 222 13.58 -0.80 -14.89
CA SER A 222 14.85 -1.48 -14.66
C SER A 222 14.72 -2.85 -14.00
N TYR A 223 13.57 -3.17 -13.40
CA TYR A 223 13.37 -4.42 -12.68
C TYR A 223 12.12 -5.15 -13.18
N THR A 224 12.32 -6.29 -13.85
CA THR A 224 11.22 -7.09 -14.38
C THR A 224 10.36 -7.65 -13.26
N GLY A 225 9.04 -7.49 -13.37
CA GLY A 225 8.07 -8.01 -12.40
C GLY A 225 7.67 -7.02 -11.30
N ILE A 226 8.11 -5.75 -11.36
CA ILE A 226 7.61 -4.70 -10.43
C ILE A 226 6.10 -4.54 -10.57
N THR A 227 5.41 -4.59 -9.42
CA THR A 227 3.95 -4.42 -9.30
C THR A 227 3.55 -3.17 -8.51
N GLY A 228 4.53 -2.37 -8.06
CA GLY A 228 4.32 -1.11 -7.32
C GLY A 228 5.51 -0.79 -6.42
N LEU A 229 5.41 0.02 -5.35
CA LEU A 229 4.17 0.66 -4.90
C LEU A 229 4.39 2.18 -4.86
N LYS A 230 5.26 2.66 -3.93
CA LYS A 230 5.45 4.09 -3.68
C LYS A 230 6.87 4.45 -3.29
N THR A 231 7.35 5.59 -3.81
CA THR A 231 8.60 6.24 -3.40
C THR A 231 8.30 7.44 -2.51
N GLY A 232 9.29 7.86 -1.73
CA GLY A 232 9.21 9.07 -0.92
C GLY A 232 10.59 9.72 -0.74
N THR A 233 10.63 11.04 -0.67
CA THR A 233 11.86 11.77 -0.37
C THR A 233 11.52 13.09 0.32
N THR A 234 12.15 13.35 1.47
CA THR A 234 12.18 14.66 2.12
C THR A 234 13.57 14.89 2.70
N GLY A 235 13.83 16.11 3.18
CA GLY A 235 15.10 16.42 3.84
C GLY A 235 15.34 15.59 5.11
N LYS A 236 14.28 15.25 5.86
CA LYS A 236 14.40 14.45 7.09
C LYS A 236 14.36 12.95 6.83
N ALA A 237 13.53 12.49 5.89
CA ALA A 237 13.35 11.06 5.61
C ALA A 237 14.50 10.45 4.80
N GLY A 238 15.24 11.27 4.04
CA GLY A 238 16.14 10.75 3.00
C GLY A 238 15.34 10.13 1.84
N VAL A 239 15.88 9.12 1.19
CA VAL A 239 15.22 8.39 0.10
C VAL A 239 14.55 7.15 0.66
N CYS A 240 13.26 7.04 0.41
CA CYS A 240 12.42 5.94 0.90
C CYS A 240 11.70 5.26 -0.28
N ILE A 241 11.50 3.96 -0.17
CA ILE A 241 10.69 3.19 -1.12
C ILE A 241 9.95 2.06 -0.41
N SER A 242 8.69 1.86 -0.77
CA SER A 242 7.99 0.59 -0.66
C SER A 242 7.81 0.04 -2.07
N ALA A 243 8.46 -1.06 -2.39
CA ALA A 243 8.40 -1.71 -3.69
C ALA A 243 7.77 -3.09 -3.58
N SER A 244 6.94 -3.47 -4.54
CA SER A 244 6.42 -4.83 -4.68
C SER A 244 6.80 -5.40 -6.03
N ALA A 245 7.02 -6.71 -6.08
CA ALA A 245 7.35 -7.41 -7.31
C ALA A 245 6.81 -8.84 -7.30
N GLU A 246 6.45 -9.34 -8.48
CA GLU A 246 6.01 -10.71 -8.68
C GLU A 246 6.85 -11.38 -9.80
N ARG A 247 7.42 -12.55 -9.50
CA ARG A 247 8.10 -13.40 -10.49
C ARG A 247 7.91 -14.87 -10.14
N ASP A 248 7.57 -15.68 -11.14
CA ASP A 248 7.41 -17.13 -11.02
C ASP A 248 6.48 -17.55 -9.87
N GLY A 249 5.43 -16.74 -9.60
CA GLY A 249 4.47 -16.95 -8.52
C GLY A 249 4.97 -16.53 -7.13
N LEU A 250 6.18 -16.02 -7.00
CA LEU A 250 6.68 -15.42 -5.76
C LEU A 250 6.39 -13.93 -5.77
N ARG A 251 5.65 -13.47 -4.75
CA ARG A 251 5.28 -12.07 -4.52
C ARG A 251 6.00 -11.52 -3.29
N LEU A 252 6.74 -10.45 -3.47
CA LEU A 252 7.56 -9.86 -2.41
C LEU A 252 7.26 -8.37 -2.24
N ILE A 253 7.38 -7.90 -1.00
CA ILE A 253 7.36 -6.47 -0.66
C ILE A 253 8.68 -6.13 0.02
N ALA A 254 9.38 -5.13 -0.51
CA ALA A 254 10.61 -4.58 0.05
C ALA A 254 10.37 -3.12 0.46
N VAL A 255 10.64 -2.80 1.73
CA VAL A 255 10.64 -1.43 2.23
C VAL A 255 12.06 -1.03 2.61
N VAL A 256 12.49 0.13 2.12
CA VAL A 256 13.81 0.70 2.44
C VAL A 256 13.61 2.16 2.83
N LEU A 257 14.16 2.56 3.97
CA LEU A 257 14.02 3.89 4.56
C LEU A 257 15.41 4.50 4.84
N GLY A 258 15.62 5.76 4.38
CA GLY A 258 16.82 6.57 4.63
C GLY A 258 17.99 6.32 3.69
#